data_7924291152254ea0ab9436efa9730e9e
#
_entry.id   7924291152254ea0ab9436efa9730e9e
#
_cell.length_a   1.000
_cell.length_b   1.000
_cell.length_c   1.000
_cell.angle_alpha   90.00
_cell.angle_beta   90.00
_cell.angle_gamma   90.00
#
_symmetry.space_group_name_H-M   'P 1'
#
loop_
_entity.id
_entity.type
_entity.pdbx_description
1 polymer ?
#
loop_
_entity_poly.entity_id
_entity_poly.type
_entity_poly.pdbx_seq_one_letter_code
_entity_poly.pdbx_strand_id
1 'polypeptide(L)'
;MGEKRQKSGYIYVISNSNFPSYYKIGVTEDIKSRLRTYQTSSPLRNYKIEYYIHHPDCYSAEKDIHEQMKHFATNIKNEWFEIGSLQMVIDRVDESLQPKEKILLDLYKK
;
A
#
# COMPACT_ATOMS: atom_id res chain seq x y z
N MET A 1 -8.21 -24.78 10.73
CA MET A 1 -7.43 -24.60 10.39
C MET A 1 -6.75 -23.46 10.31
N GLY A 2 -6.39 -22.68 10.41
CA GLY A 2 -5.66 -21.51 10.54
C GLY A 2 -4.64 -21.24 9.49
N GLU A 3 -4.63 -22.03 8.47
CA GLU A 3 -3.69 -21.75 7.48
C GLU A 3 -4.07 -20.56 6.70
N LYS A 4 -3.17 -19.60 6.54
CA LYS A 4 -3.42 -18.47 5.71
C LYS A 4 -3.21 -18.84 4.30
N ARG A 5 -4.16 -18.56 3.46
CA ARG A 5 -3.99 -18.78 2.05
C ARG A 5 -3.30 -17.59 1.45
N GLN A 6 -2.32 -17.85 0.60
CA GLN A 6 -1.76 -16.79 -0.21
C GLN A 6 -2.80 -16.35 -1.20
N LYS A 7 -2.95 -15.08 -1.36
CA LYS A 7 -3.90 -14.54 -2.31
C LYS A 7 -3.24 -13.43 -3.09
N SER A 8 -3.21 -13.56 -4.39
CA SER A 8 -2.65 -12.53 -5.23
C SER A 8 -3.66 -11.42 -5.44
N GLY A 9 -3.18 -10.24 -5.72
CA GLY A 9 -4.00 -9.08 -5.97
C GLY A 9 -3.12 -7.86 -6.09
N TYR A 10 -3.74 -6.69 -5.93
CA TYR A 10 -3.01 -5.44 -6.06
C TYR A 10 -2.91 -4.75 -4.71
N ILE A 11 -1.72 -4.21 -4.44
CA ILE A 11 -1.52 -3.28 -3.34
C ILE A 11 -1.61 -1.90 -3.96
N TYR A 12 -2.39 -1.02 -3.37
CA TYR A 12 -2.56 0.33 -3.92
C TYR A 12 -2.35 1.39 -2.85
N VAL A 13 -1.97 2.57 -3.32
CA VAL A 13 -1.85 3.76 -2.48
C VAL A 13 -2.87 4.75 -3.01
N ILE A 14 -3.77 5.23 -2.16
CA ILE A 14 -4.81 6.14 -2.57
C ILE A 14 -4.73 7.42 -1.77
N SER A 15 -5.07 8.53 -2.39
CA SER A 15 -5.05 9.84 -1.76
C SER A 15 -6.36 10.56 -2.00
N ASN A 16 -6.53 11.68 -1.33
CA ASN A 16 -7.70 12.53 -1.51
C ASN A 16 -7.28 13.98 -1.35
N SER A 17 -7.69 14.83 -2.29
CA SER A 17 -7.25 16.22 -2.29
C SER A 17 -7.75 17.02 -1.09
N ASN A 18 -8.78 16.56 -0.40
CA ASN A 18 -9.28 17.24 0.78
C ASN A 18 -8.39 17.06 2.00
N PHE A 19 -7.53 16.05 2.01
CA PHE A 19 -6.58 15.86 3.11
C PHE A 19 -5.22 15.47 2.52
N PRO A 20 -4.51 16.48 2.00
CA PRO A 20 -3.20 16.23 1.39
C PRO A 20 -2.23 15.68 2.43
N SER A 21 -1.25 14.96 1.97
CA SER A 21 -0.26 14.29 2.81
C SER A 21 -0.77 13.06 3.56
N TYR A 22 -2.04 12.72 3.42
CA TYR A 22 -2.57 11.49 3.98
C TYR A 22 -2.70 10.47 2.87
N TYR A 23 -2.26 9.25 3.14
CA TYR A 23 -2.33 8.16 2.19
C TYR A 23 -2.86 6.91 2.86
N LYS A 24 -3.62 6.13 2.11
CA LYS A 24 -4.12 4.86 2.59
C LYS A 24 -3.58 3.77 1.69
N ILE A 25 -3.13 2.68 2.29
CA ILE A 25 -2.59 1.54 1.57
C ILE A 25 -3.59 0.40 1.75
N GLY A 26 -4.06 -0.13 0.64
CA GLY A 26 -5.04 -1.22 0.68
C GLY A 26 -4.72 -2.28 -0.35
N VAL A 27 -5.56 -3.32 -0.36
CA VAL A 27 -5.45 -4.40 -1.33
C VAL A 27 -6.78 -4.60 -2.02
N THR A 28 -6.72 -5.05 -3.27
CA THR A 28 -7.92 -5.36 -4.01
C THR A 28 -7.56 -6.30 -5.16
N GLU A 29 -8.52 -7.05 -5.63
CA GLU A 29 -8.33 -7.85 -6.83
C GLU A 29 -8.67 -7.06 -8.07
N ASP A 30 -9.35 -5.92 -7.93
CA ASP A 30 -9.79 -5.11 -9.07
C ASP A 30 -9.63 -3.63 -8.72
N ILE A 31 -8.59 -3.02 -9.27
CA ILE A 31 -8.27 -1.62 -8.98
C ILE A 31 -9.37 -0.67 -9.45
N LYS A 32 -9.91 -0.91 -10.65
CA LYS A 32 -10.94 0.00 -11.17
C LYS A 32 -12.20 -0.04 -10.33
N SER A 33 -12.58 -1.22 -9.92
CA SER A 33 -13.77 -1.39 -9.08
C SER A 33 -13.57 -0.74 -7.72
N ARG A 34 -12.38 -0.88 -7.16
CA ARG A 34 -12.09 -0.31 -5.85
C ARG A 34 -12.11 1.23 -5.91
N LEU A 35 -11.52 1.81 -6.95
CA LEU A 35 -11.54 3.26 -7.09
C LEU A 35 -12.97 3.75 -7.27
N ARG A 36 -13.77 3.02 -8.05
CA ARG A 36 -15.17 3.39 -8.25
C ARG A 36 -15.93 3.40 -6.91
N THR A 37 -15.65 2.42 -6.05
CA THR A 37 -16.27 2.37 -4.74
C THR A 37 -15.92 3.58 -3.89
N TYR A 38 -14.64 3.99 -3.89
CA TYR A 38 -14.23 5.21 -3.17
C TYR A 38 -14.92 6.44 -3.73
N GLN A 39 -14.95 6.56 -5.06
CA GLN A 39 -15.54 7.74 -5.70
C GLN A 39 -17.03 7.82 -5.47
N THR A 40 -17.71 6.68 -5.43
CA THR A 40 -19.14 6.66 -5.20
C THR A 40 -19.51 7.19 -3.83
N SER A 41 -18.65 6.95 -2.83
CA SER A 41 -18.93 7.43 -1.47
C SER A 41 -18.49 8.87 -1.23
N SER A 42 -17.91 9.52 -2.25
CA SER A 42 -17.44 10.89 -2.12
C SER A 42 -18.23 11.80 -3.06
N PRO A 43 -18.86 12.86 -2.56
CA PRO A 43 -19.60 13.78 -3.43
C PRO A 43 -18.69 14.50 -4.42
N LEU A 44 -17.42 14.65 -4.10
CA LEU A 44 -16.49 15.37 -4.96
C LEU A 44 -15.71 14.44 -5.89
N ARG A 45 -15.81 13.13 -5.66
CA ARG A 45 -15.11 12.13 -6.49
C ARG A 45 -13.65 12.46 -6.67
N ASN A 46 -13.00 12.86 -5.58
CA ASN A 46 -11.64 13.37 -5.62
C ASN A 46 -10.60 12.41 -5.05
N TYR A 47 -10.91 11.12 -5.02
CA TYR A 47 -9.92 10.10 -4.68
C TYR A 47 -9.04 9.83 -5.89
N LYS A 48 -7.79 9.49 -5.65
CA LYS A 48 -6.84 9.22 -6.71
C LYS A 48 -5.97 8.04 -6.32
N ILE A 49 -5.85 7.06 -7.22
CA ILE A 49 -4.88 5.99 -7.03
C ILE A 49 -3.53 6.55 -7.43
N GLU A 50 -2.64 6.71 -6.45
CA GLU A 50 -1.32 7.27 -6.73
C GLU A 50 -0.36 6.21 -7.24
N TYR A 51 -0.54 4.96 -6.83
CA TYR A 51 0.35 3.90 -7.21
C TYR A 51 -0.33 2.55 -6.95
N TYR A 52 -0.02 1.54 -7.76
CA TYR A 52 -0.46 0.19 -7.47
C TYR A 52 0.47 -0.80 -8.13
N ILE A 53 0.60 -1.98 -7.53
CA ILE A 53 1.38 -3.07 -8.09
C ILE A 53 0.70 -4.38 -7.79
N HIS A 54 0.92 -5.36 -8.64
CA HIS A 54 0.42 -6.71 -8.40
C HIS A 54 1.38 -7.43 -7.44
N HIS A 55 0.83 -8.17 -6.50
CA HIS A 55 1.63 -8.90 -5.52
C HIS A 55 1.05 -10.31 -5.36
N PRO A 56 1.90 -11.35 -5.34
CA PRO A 56 1.41 -12.71 -5.21
C PRO A 56 0.80 -13.03 -3.85
N ASP A 57 1.12 -12.24 -2.82
CA ASP A 57 0.57 -12.43 -1.49
C ASP A 57 0.24 -11.07 -0.92
N CYS A 58 -0.76 -10.41 -1.48
CA CYS A 58 -1.01 -9.01 -1.21
C CYS A 58 -1.48 -8.74 0.23
N TYR A 59 -2.22 -9.66 0.84
CA TYR A 59 -2.71 -9.42 2.20
C TYR A 59 -1.59 -9.44 3.23
N SER A 60 -0.67 -10.37 3.08
CA SER A 60 0.48 -10.44 3.99
C SER A 60 1.37 -9.22 3.81
N ALA A 61 1.59 -8.82 2.55
CA ALA A 61 2.42 -7.66 2.25
C ALA A 61 1.79 -6.38 2.79
N GLU A 62 0.47 -6.24 2.65
CA GLU A 62 -0.22 -5.07 3.18
C GLU A 62 -0.01 -4.94 4.68
N LYS A 63 -0.11 -6.05 5.39
CA LYS A 63 0.07 -6.03 6.84
C LYS A 63 1.47 -5.55 7.21
N ASP A 64 2.48 -6.05 6.51
CA ASP A 64 3.85 -5.65 6.78
C ASP A 64 4.08 -4.18 6.45
N ILE A 65 3.51 -3.71 5.35
CA ILE A 65 3.65 -2.31 4.97
C ILE A 65 2.98 -1.41 6.00
N HIS A 66 1.80 -1.80 6.49
CA HIS A 66 1.11 -1.01 7.52
C HIS A 66 1.96 -0.90 8.78
N GLU A 67 2.63 -1.98 9.19
CA GLU A 67 3.50 -1.94 10.35
C GLU A 67 4.66 -0.98 10.15
N GLN A 68 5.23 -0.96 8.95
CA GLN A 68 6.32 -0.04 8.65
C GLN A 68 5.84 1.40 8.64
N MET A 69 4.66 1.64 8.07
CA MET A 69 4.12 3.00 7.98
C MET A 69 3.86 3.60 9.35
N LYS A 70 3.54 2.78 10.35
CA LYS A 70 3.34 3.29 11.70
C LYS A 70 4.58 3.98 12.26
N HIS A 71 5.76 3.57 11.80
CA HIS A 71 6.99 4.18 12.28
C HIS A 71 7.33 5.49 11.56
N PHE A 72 6.79 5.69 10.36
CA PHE A 72 7.13 6.87 9.57
C PHE A 72 6.04 7.93 9.56
N ALA A 73 4.80 7.56 9.86
CA ALA A 73 3.70 8.51 9.81
C ALA A 73 3.76 9.48 10.98
N THR A 74 3.50 10.76 10.72
CA THR A 74 3.40 11.74 11.77
C THR A 74 2.05 11.68 12.47
N ASN A 75 1.06 11.09 11.82
CA ASN A 75 -0.26 10.94 12.39
C ASN A 75 -0.98 9.78 11.68
N ILE A 76 -1.88 9.12 12.39
CA ILE A 76 -2.66 8.03 11.82
C ILE A 76 -4.11 8.25 12.21
N LYS A 77 -4.98 8.33 11.21
CA LYS A 77 -6.42 8.50 11.46
C LYS A 77 -7.20 7.53 10.60
N ASN A 78 -7.92 6.62 11.25
CA ASN A 78 -8.81 5.68 10.55
C ASN A 78 -8.11 4.96 9.39
N GLU A 79 -6.92 4.44 9.63
CA GLU A 79 -6.13 3.72 8.63
C GLU A 79 -5.50 4.61 7.56
N TRP A 80 -5.61 5.92 7.70
CA TRP A 80 -4.89 6.85 6.84
C TRP A 80 -3.62 7.31 7.54
N PHE A 81 -2.53 7.33 6.80
CA PHE A 81 -1.23 7.70 7.35
C PHE A 81 -0.81 9.06 6.83
N GLU A 82 -0.46 9.96 7.74
CA GLU A 82 0.07 11.26 7.34
C GLU A 82 1.55 11.13 7.13
N ILE A 83 1.99 11.27 5.88
CA ILE A 83 3.39 11.11 5.51
C ILE A 83 3.72 12.19 4.50
N GLY A 84 4.81 12.90 4.73
CA GLY A 84 5.16 14.05 3.89
C GLY A 84 5.68 13.69 2.51
N SER A 85 5.98 12.43 2.23
CA SER A 85 6.56 12.04 0.95
C SER A 85 5.83 10.85 0.35
N LEU A 86 5.17 11.08 -0.77
CA LEU A 86 4.54 10.00 -1.52
C LEU A 86 5.60 8.98 -1.99
N GLN A 87 6.77 9.47 -2.37
CA GLN A 87 7.82 8.57 -2.84
C GLN A 87 8.24 7.59 -1.75
N MET A 88 8.26 8.04 -0.48
CA MET A 88 8.59 7.13 0.61
C MET A 88 7.55 6.01 0.70
N VAL A 89 6.27 6.34 0.52
CA VAL A 89 5.21 5.33 0.57
C VAL A 89 5.40 4.34 -0.58
N ILE A 90 5.65 4.84 -1.78
CA ILE A 90 5.85 4.01 -2.96
C ILE A 90 7.04 3.07 -2.74
N ASP A 91 8.12 3.60 -2.18
CA ASP A 91 9.32 2.80 -1.93
C ASP A 91 9.04 1.65 -0.98
N ARG A 92 8.23 1.87 0.06
CA ARG A 92 7.89 0.80 0.99
C ARG A 92 7.07 -0.29 0.29
N VAL A 93 6.14 0.13 -0.58
CA VAL A 93 5.34 -0.83 -1.33
C VAL A 93 6.22 -1.65 -2.27
N ASP A 94 7.12 -0.97 -2.98
CA ASP A 94 8.04 -1.67 -3.89
C ASP A 94 8.93 -2.66 -3.16
N GLU A 95 9.42 -2.27 -1.99
CA GLU A 95 10.31 -3.14 -1.23
C GLU A 95 9.62 -4.43 -0.80
N SER A 96 8.29 -4.42 -0.70
CA SER A 96 7.55 -5.61 -0.32
C SER A 96 7.69 -6.72 -1.35
N LEU A 97 8.07 -6.39 -2.59
CA LEU A 97 8.26 -7.37 -3.63
C LEU A 97 9.67 -7.92 -3.69
N GLN A 98 10.59 -7.41 -2.88
CA GLN A 98 11.97 -7.86 -2.92
C GLN A 98 12.11 -9.20 -2.20
N PRO A 99 12.50 -10.27 -2.89
CA PRO A 99 12.70 -11.54 -2.22
C PRO A 99 13.87 -11.43 -1.24
N LYS A 100 13.72 -12.03 -0.08
CA LYS A 100 14.81 -12.03 0.91
C LYS A 100 16.05 -12.67 0.36
N GLU A 101 15.88 -13.68 -0.48
CA GLU A 101 17.02 -14.36 -1.09
C GLU A 101 17.82 -13.42 -1.96
N LYS A 102 17.13 -12.55 -2.70
CA LYS A 102 17.82 -11.59 -3.55
C LYS A 102 18.65 -10.62 -2.71
N ILE A 103 18.10 -10.19 -1.58
CA ILE A 103 18.84 -9.28 -0.70
C ILE A 103 20.10 -9.95 -0.19
N LEU A 104 20.02 -11.22 0.21
CA LEU A 104 21.18 -11.95 0.68
C LEU A 104 22.24 -12.09 -0.42
N LEU A 105 21.79 -12.38 -1.63
CA LEU A 105 22.74 -12.50 -2.75
C LEU A 105 23.47 -11.20 -3.01
N ASP A 106 22.76 -10.09 -2.91
CA ASP A 106 23.39 -8.78 -3.13
C ASP A 106 24.48 -8.52 -2.08
N LEU A 107 24.25 -8.96 -0.85
CA LEU A 107 25.26 -8.81 0.19
C LEU A 107 26.50 -9.64 -0.12
N TYR A 108 26.33 -10.82 -0.65
CA TYR A 108 27.45 -11.67 -0.93
C TYR A 108 28.22 -11.29 -2.20
N LYS A 109 27.63 -10.46 -3.03
CA LYS A 109 28.31 -10.05 -4.24
C LYS A 109 29.33 -8.96 -4.05
N LYS A 110 29.46 -8.44 -2.91
CA LYS A 110 30.43 -7.36 -2.67
C LYS A 110 31.85 -7.83 -2.60
#